data_81e273d633abb318e7f94d5a9fa3bfc2
#
_entry.id   81e273d633abb318e7f94d5a9fa3bfc2
#
_cell.length_a   1.000
_cell.length_b   1.000
_cell.length_c   1.000
_cell.angle_alpha   90.00
_cell.angle_beta   90.00
_cell.angle_gamma   90.00
#
_symmetry.space_group_name_H-M   'P 1'
#
loop_
_entity.id
_entity.type
_entity.pdbx_description
1 polymer ?
#
loop_
_entity_poly.entity_id
_entity_poly.type
_entity_poly.pdbx_seq_one_letter_code
_entity_poly.pdbx_strand_id
1 'polypeptide(L)'
;MDLFIAIIFAAGSLICHQRPERSFFLDGHQFPVCARCTGLYLSAATGLLGWVLLKVASRWRPRFIDPRLAIRVIVIAAIPTLVSVATGVIGLWDGSNMTRAILAVPLGASAGAIVAAVATKDLR
;
A
#
# COMPACT_ATOMS: atom_id res chain seq x y z
N MET A 1 15.68 -15.58 16.51
CA MET A 1 15.12 -14.25 16.15
C MET A 1 15.88 -13.62 15.00
N ASP A 2 17.19 -13.73 14.99
CA ASP A 2 18.04 -13.08 13.97
C ASP A 2 17.84 -13.60 12.54
N LEU A 3 17.65 -14.91 12.35
CA LEU A 3 17.41 -15.50 11.03
C LEU A 3 16.07 -15.04 10.42
N PHE A 4 15.02 -14.94 11.22
CA PHE A 4 13.69 -14.48 10.78
C PHE A 4 13.75 -13.01 10.35
N ILE A 5 14.42 -12.17 11.13
CA ILE A 5 14.66 -10.76 10.81
C ILE A 5 15.48 -10.64 9.53
N ALA A 6 16.54 -11.42 9.37
CA ALA A 6 17.37 -11.43 8.17
C ALA A 6 16.58 -11.81 6.90
N ILE A 7 15.69 -12.80 6.99
CA ILE A 7 14.80 -13.21 5.88
C ILE A 7 13.84 -12.08 5.50
N ILE A 8 13.24 -11.40 6.48
CA ILE A 8 12.33 -10.29 6.23
C ILE A 8 13.07 -9.11 5.58
N PHE A 9 14.28 -8.79 6.05
CA PHE A 9 15.10 -7.75 5.45
C PHE A 9 15.54 -8.12 4.03
N ALA A 10 15.92 -9.36 3.79
CA ALA A 10 16.29 -9.85 2.46
C ALA A 10 15.09 -9.80 1.49
N ALA A 11 13.92 -10.22 1.93
CA ALA A 11 12.69 -10.11 1.14
C ALA A 11 12.32 -8.64 0.88
N GLY A 12 12.45 -7.77 1.88
CA GLY A 12 12.21 -6.34 1.75
C GLY A 12 13.17 -5.66 0.77
N SER A 13 14.43 -6.09 0.68
CA SER A 13 15.43 -5.51 -0.22
C SER A 13 15.14 -5.76 -1.70
N LEU A 14 14.39 -6.80 -2.03
CA LEU A 14 13.94 -7.07 -3.40
C LEU A 14 12.91 -6.06 -3.92
N ILE A 15 12.19 -5.40 -3.01
CA ILE A 15 11.05 -4.54 -3.33
C ILE A 15 11.33 -3.09 -2.96
N CYS A 16 12.22 -2.83 -2.00
CA CYS A 16 12.46 -1.51 -1.44
C CYS A 16 13.96 -1.26 -1.21
N HIS A 17 14.39 -0.01 -1.44
CA HIS A 17 15.79 0.41 -1.25
C HIS A 17 16.21 0.51 0.23
N GLN A 18 15.32 0.27 1.18
CA GLN A 18 15.57 0.19 2.63
C GLN A 18 16.44 1.34 3.20
N ARG A 19 16.31 2.55 2.69
CA ARG A 19 17.08 3.70 3.17
C ARG A 19 16.68 4.06 4.59
N PRO A 20 17.62 4.12 5.55
CA PRO A 20 17.32 4.42 6.95
C PRO A 20 16.56 5.74 7.14
N GLU A 21 16.96 6.79 6.43
CA GLU A 21 16.35 8.13 6.50
C GLU A 21 14.90 8.17 5.98
N ARG A 22 14.44 7.11 5.29
CA ARG A 22 13.10 6.98 4.71
C ARG A 22 12.31 5.83 5.28
N SER A 23 12.77 5.23 6.37
CA SER A 23 12.14 4.11 7.06
C SER A 23 11.65 4.51 8.44
N PHE A 24 10.66 3.79 8.96
CA PHE A 24 10.27 3.92 10.36
C PHE A 24 11.23 3.12 11.24
N PHE A 25 11.32 3.53 12.50
CA PHE A 25 12.05 2.83 13.55
C PHE A 25 11.09 2.49 14.68
N LEU A 26 11.21 1.29 15.22
CA LEU A 26 10.52 0.86 16.42
C LEU A 26 11.54 0.28 17.39
N ASP A 27 11.62 0.84 18.60
CA ASP A 27 12.58 0.43 19.65
C ASP A 27 14.04 0.34 19.14
N GLY A 28 14.45 1.30 18.30
CA GLY A 28 15.80 1.35 17.73
C GLY A 28 16.03 0.43 16.52
N HIS A 29 15.06 -0.41 16.15
CA HIS A 29 15.14 -1.28 14.98
C HIS A 29 14.45 -0.64 13.76
N GLN A 30 15.17 -0.60 12.65
CA GLN A 30 14.63 -0.12 11.37
C GLN A 30 13.61 -1.10 10.82
N PHE A 31 12.52 -0.55 10.25
CA PHE A 31 11.57 -1.36 9.48
C PHE A 31 12.22 -1.92 8.20
N PRO A 32 11.87 -3.14 7.79
CA PRO A 32 12.43 -3.80 6.60
C PRO A 32 12.01 -3.16 5.28
N VAL A 33 11.10 -2.20 5.31
CA VAL A 33 10.60 -1.44 4.16
C VAL A 33 10.51 0.05 4.47
N CYS A 34 10.61 0.89 3.45
CA CYS A 34 10.51 2.34 3.65
C CYS A 34 9.09 2.75 4.07
N ALA A 35 8.95 3.95 4.64
CA ALA A 35 7.69 4.49 5.15
C ALA A 35 6.56 4.47 4.10
N ARG A 36 6.87 4.75 2.83
CA ARG A 36 5.90 4.69 1.73
C ARG A 36 5.40 3.28 1.48
N CYS A 37 6.30 2.29 1.42
CA CYS A 37 5.94 0.88 1.28
C CYS A 37 5.17 0.37 2.50
N THR A 38 5.53 0.79 3.71
CA THR A 38 4.77 0.47 4.93
C THR A 38 3.32 0.94 4.81
N GLY A 39 3.10 2.20 4.42
CA GLY A 39 1.76 2.75 4.19
C GLY A 39 0.99 1.99 3.11
N LEU A 40 1.67 1.66 2.00
CA LEU A 40 1.09 0.91 0.89
C LEU A 40 0.62 -0.49 1.31
N TYR A 41 1.47 -1.26 1.97
CA TYR A 41 1.14 -2.63 2.37
C TYR A 41 0.09 -2.71 3.48
N LEU A 42 0.19 -1.84 4.49
CA LEU A 42 -0.81 -1.79 5.56
C LEU A 42 -2.18 -1.40 5.01
N SER A 43 -2.24 -0.41 4.13
CA SER A 43 -3.50 0.01 3.53
C SER A 43 -4.03 -1.02 2.52
N ALA A 44 -3.17 -1.74 1.81
CA ALA A 44 -3.60 -2.85 0.95
C ALA A 44 -4.23 -3.99 1.78
N ALA A 45 -3.64 -4.35 2.91
CA ALA A 45 -4.22 -5.33 3.82
C ALA A 45 -5.58 -4.86 4.37
N THR A 46 -5.70 -3.59 4.77
CA THR A 46 -6.98 -3.03 5.25
C THR A 46 -8.03 -2.94 4.15
N GLY A 47 -7.64 -2.59 2.92
CA GLY A 47 -8.54 -2.56 1.76
C GLY A 47 -9.06 -3.95 1.40
N LEU A 48 -8.19 -4.96 1.41
CA LEU A 48 -8.55 -6.35 1.20
C LEU A 48 -9.50 -6.86 2.28
N LEU A 49 -9.16 -6.67 3.56
CA LEU A 49 -10.00 -7.06 4.69
C LEU A 49 -11.34 -6.32 4.68
N GLY A 50 -11.34 -5.02 4.41
CA GLY A 50 -12.54 -4.22 4.31
C GLY A 50 -13.52 -4.76 3.25
N TRP A 51 -13.00 -5.10 2.07
CA TRP A 51 -13.80 -5.73 1.02
C TRP A 51 -14.43 -7.05 1.47
N VAL A 52 -13.62 -7.95 2.04
CA VAL A 52 -14.07 -9.26 2.51
C VAL A 52 -15.10 -9.11 3.63
N LEU A 53 -14.86 -8.24 4.61
CA LEU A 53 -15.79 -7.99 5.70
C LEU A 53 -17.12 -7.42 5.22
N LEU A 54 -17.10 -6.45 4.30
CA LEU A 54 -18.33 -5.92 3.69
C LEU A 54 -19.11 -7.01 2.97
N LYS A 55 -18.42 -7.90 2.26
CA LYS A 55 -19.05 -9.01 1.56
C LYS A 55 -19.70 -10.03 2.51
N VAL A 56 -19.03 -10.33 3.63
CA VAL A 56 -19.53 -11.28 4.64
C VAL A 56 -20.64 -10.67 5.50
N ALA A 57 -20.46 -9.42 5.97
CA ALA A 57 -21.35 -8.80 6.95
C ALA A 57 -22.70 -8.36 6.37
N SER A 58 -22.72 -7.90 5.11
CA SER A 58 -23.90 -7.19 4.58
C SER A 58 -24.85 -8.06 3.76
N ARG A 59 -24.61 -9.38 3.60
CA ARG A 59 -25.29 -10.16 2.53
C ARG A 59 -25.31 -9.41 1.19
N TRP A 60 -24.49 -8.39 1.10
CA TRP A 60 -24.38 -7.52 -0.05
C TRP A 60 -23.79 -8.35 -1.18
N ARG A 61 -24.59 -8.60 -2.19
CA ARG A 61 -24.05 -9.06 -3.47
C ARG A 61 -23.41 -7.84 -4.10
N PRO A 62 -22.08 -7.70 -4.06
CA PRO A 62 -21.45 -6.59 -4.76
C PRO A 62 -21.87 -6.68 -6.22
N ARG A 63 -22.41 -5.58 -6.73
CA ARG A 63 -22.60 -5.42 -8.16
C ARG A 63 -21.25 -5.61 -8.80
N PHE A 64 -21.21 -6.33 -9.91
CA PHE A 64 -20.01 -6.48 -10.71
C PHE A 64 -19.33 -5.13 -10.87
N ILE A 65 -18.06 -5.06 -10.50
CA ILE A 65 -17.27 -3.85 -10.67
C ILE A 65 -16.76 -3.86 -12.11
N ASP A 66 -17.09 -2.80 -12.84
CA ASP A 66 -16.55 -2.59 -14.18
C ASP A 66 -15.01 -2.47 -14.10
N PRO A 67 -14.24 -3.28 -14.85
CA PRO A 67 -12.79 -3.16 -14.91
C PRO A 67 -12.30 -1.74 -15.23
N ARG A 68 -13.04 -1.00 -16.04
CA ARG A 68 -12.71 0.40 -16.37
C ARG A 68 -12.79 1.30 -15.14
N LEU A 69 -13.79 1.07 -14.28
CA LEU A 69 -13.91 1.80 -13.02
C LEU A 69 -12.74 1.47 -12.08
N ALA A 70 -12.38 0.19 -11.97
CA ALA A 70 -11.24 -0.25 -11.16
C ALA A 70 -9.93 0.41 -11.62
N ILE A 71 -9.67 0.47 -12.92
CA ILE A 71 -8.50 1.15 -13.48
C ILE A 71 -8.52 2.65 -13.16
N ARG A 72 -9.66 3.32 -13.32
CA ARG A 72 -9.80 4.75 -12.96
C ARG A 72 -9.52 5.01 -11.49
N VAL A 73 -10.05 4.18 -10.61
CA VAL A 73 -9.83 4.28 -9.17
C VAL A 73 -8.34 4.14 -8.83
N ILE A 74 -7.64 3.14 -9.38
CA ILE A 74 -6.21 2.97 -9.16
C ILE A 74 -5.40 4.16 -9.70
N VAL A 75 -5.71 4.63 -10.90
CA VAL A 75 -5.00 5.78 -11.49
C VAL A 75 -5.14 7.02 -10.63
N ILE A 76 -6.37 7.34 -10.20
CA ILE A 76 -6.61 8.49 -9.31
C ILE A 76 -5.93 8.29 -7.96
N ALA A 77 -6.01 7.10 -7.39
CA ALA A 77 -5.39 6.78 -6.11
C ALA A 77 -3.84 6.79 -6.16
N ALA A 78 -3.25 6.58 -7.33
CA ALA A 78 -1.81 6.65 -7.53
C ALA A 78 -1.28 8.11 -7.56
N ILE A 79 -2.12 9.10 -7.87
CA ILE A 79 -1.69 10.50 -8.03
C ILE A 79 -0.94 11.04 -6.79
N PRO A 80 -1.45 10.92 -5.55
CA PRO A 80 -0.72 11.42 -4.38
C PRO A 80 0.64 10.77 -4.20
N THR A 81 0.73 9.48 -4.46
CA THR A 81 2.00 8.73 -4.38
C THR A 81 2.98 9.21 -5.44
N LEU A 82 2.54 9.35 -6.69
CA LEU A 82 3.37 9.81 -7.81
C LEU A 82 3.86 11.24 -7.58
N VAL A 83 3.00 12.14 -7.12
CA VAL A 83 3.37 13.51 -6.76
C VAL A 83 4.43 13.51 -5.66
N SER A 84 4.25 12.71 -4.62
CA SER A 84 5.22 12.57 -3.53
C SER A 84 6.58 12.02 -4.00
N VAL A 85 6.58 11.09 -4.97
CA VAL A 85 7.82 10.58 -5.56
C VAL A 85 8.49 11.64 -6.42
N ALA A 86 7.75 12.29 -7.30
CA ALA A 86 8.27 13.30 -8.21
C ALA A 86 8.89 14.49 -7.46
N THR A 87 8.18 15.03 -6.46
CA THR A 87 8.68 16.15 -5.63
C THR A 87 9.92 15.76 -4.83
N GLY A 88 10.00 14.52 -4.35
CA GLY A 88 11.18 13.99 -3.65
C GLY A 88 12.38 13.76 -4.58
N VAL A 89 12.18 13.37 -5.84
CA VAL A 89 13.25 13.18 -6.82
C VAL A 89 13.80 14.53 -7.30
N ILE A 90 12.92 15.51 -7.51
CA ILE A 90 13.32 16.87 -7.96
C ILE A 90 13.96 17.67 -6.81
N GLY A 91 13.80 17.22 -5.56
CA GLY A 91 14.32 17.91 -4.38
C GLY A 91 13.49 19.12 -3.94
N LEU A 92 12.28 19.30 -4.50
CA LEU A 92 11.39 20.38 -4.13
C LEU A 92 10.77 20.19 -2.74
N TRP A 93 10.41 18.96 -2.41
CA TRP A 93 9.84 18.62 -1.13
C TRP A 93 10.02 17.14 -0.82
N ASP A 94 10.68 16.87 0.28
CA ASP A 94 10.93 15.51 0.78
C ASP A 94 10.23 15.36 2.14
N GLY A 95 8.90 15.28 2.11
CA GLY A 95 8.06 15.25 3.30
C GLY A 95 8.49 14.20 4.34
N SER A 96 7.94 14.28 5.54
CA SER A 96 8.22 13.34 6.63
C SER A 96 7.85 11.91 6.26
N ASN A 97 8.40 10.93 6.97
CA ASN A 97 8.07 9.51 6.76
C ASN A 97 6.57 9.24 6.93
N MET A 98 5.91 9.92 7.88
CA MET A 98 4.47 9.84 8.08
C MET A 98 3.70 10.35 6.86
N THR A 99 4.07 11.49 6.32
CA THR A 99 3.42 12.07 5.12
C THR A 99 3.56 11.14 3.92
N ARG A 100 4.74 10.54 3.71
CA ARG A 100 4.97 9.56 2.64
C ARG A 100 4.10 8.32 2.80
N ALA A 101 3.93 7.83 4.03
CA ALA A 101 3.06 6.70 4.31
C ALA A 101 1.59 7.03 4.04
N ILE A 102 1.11 8.20 4.50
CA ILE A 102 -0.28 8.64 4.29
C ILE A 102 -0.61 8.82 2.80
N LEU A 103 0.29 9.41 2.03
CA LEU A 103 0.09 9.60 0.59
C LEU A 103 0.07 8.28 -0.21
N ALA A 104 0.59 7.20 0.36
CA ALA A 104 0.53 5.86 -0.23
C ALA A 104 -0.76 5.09 0.12
N VAL A 105 -1.52 5.54 1.13
CA VAL A 105 -2.73 4.86 1.62
C VAL A 105 -3.80 4.69 0.52
N PRO A 106 -4.17 5.72 -0.26
CA PRO A 106 -5.21 5.56 -1.28
C PRO A 106 -4.87 4.47 -2.30
N LEU A 107 -3.61 4.44 -2.75
CA LEU A 107 -3.14 3.44 -3.70
C LEU A 107 -3.16 2.03 -3.11
N GLY A 108 -2.66 1.87 -1.88
CA GLY A 108 -2.66 0.57 -1.21
C GLY A 108 -4.08 0.05 -0.97
N ALA A 109 -4.94 0.86 -0.39
CA ALA A 109 -6.32 0.46 -0.08
C ALA A 109 -7.11 0.07 -1.34
N SER A 110 -7.01 0.85 -2.42
CA SER A 110 -7.66 0.53 -3.68
C SER A 110 -7.11 -0.74 -4.32
N ALA A 111 -5.79 -0.92 -4.31
CA ALA A 111 -5.15 -2.13 -4.82
C ALA A 111 -5.60 -3.37 -4.03
N GLY A 112 -5.61 -3.31 -2.70
CA GLY A 112 -6.08 -4.40 -1.85
C GLY A 112 -7.55 -4.77 -2.08
N ALA A 113 -8.41 -3.76 -2.19
CA ALA A 113 -9.84 -3.97 -2.49
C ALA A 113 -10.05 -4.61 -3.88
N ILE A 114 -9.28 -4.18 -4.89
CA ILE A 114 -9.37 -4.74 -6.25
C ILE A 114 -8.85 -6.17 -6.28
N VAL A 115 -7.75 -6.49 -5.60
CA VAL A 115 -7.25 -7.87 -5.46
C VAL A 115 -8.33 -8.76 -4.84
N ALA A 116 -8.99 -8.29 -3.77
CA ALA A 116 -10.09 -9.02 -3.15
C ALA A 116 -11.28 -9.19 -4.10
N ALA A 117 -11.64 -8.16 -4.86
CA ALA A 117 -12.72 -8.22 -5.85
C ALA A 117 -12.42 -9.22 -6.98
N VAL A 118 -11.17 -9.28 -7.45
CA VAL A 118 -10.72 -10.28 -8.42
C VAL A 118 -10.80 -11.69 -7.84
N ALA A 119 -10.28 -11.88 -6.62
CA ALA A 119 -10.29 -13.17 -5.94
C ALA A 119 -11.70 -13.70 -5.68
N THR A 120 -12.65 -12.80 -5.43
CA THR A 120 -14.06 -13.13 -5.21
C THR A 120 -14.90 -13.15 -6.49
N LYS A 121 -14.27 -13.00 -7.66
CA LYS A 121 -14.90 -12.96 -9.00
C LYS A 121 -15.96 -11.87 -9.16
N ASP A 122 -15.79 -10.76 -8.42
CA ASP A 122 -16.69 -9.60 -8.49
C ASP A 122 -16.25 -8.58 -9.56
N LEU A 123 -15.06 -8.73 -10.11
CA LEU A 123 -14.55 -7.93 -11.22
C LEU A 123 -14.86 -8.62 -12.56
N ARG A 124 -15.75 -8.06 -13.34
CA ARG A 124 -16.11 -8.55 -14.69
C ARG A 124 -16.39 -7.40 -15.63
#